data_0dc37509d71d0513c9e7824954373b5e
#
_entry.id   0dc37509d71d0513c9e7824954373b5e
#
_cell.length_a   1.000
_cell.length_b   1.000
_cell.length_c   1.000
_cell.angle_alpha   90.00
_cell.angle_beta   90.00
_cell.angle_gamma   90.00
#
_symmetry.space_group_name_H-M   'P 1'
#
loop_
_entity.id
_entity.type
_entity.pdbx_description
1 polymer ?
#
loop_
_entity_poly.entity_id
_entity_poly.type
_entity_poly.pdbx_seq_one_letter_code
_entity_poly.pdbx_strand_id
1 'polypeptide(L)'
;MILTVVIVAAVPSWRLVKVPDGLSAEDSAAAMLQGATAHYLSQPIYTIGDGDTSLVHAGAGGVGLLLIQMVKARGGRVIATVSTDEIALLAKEAGADYVVVYSREDFLSSVMQITDNKGLEVVYDAVGATTFEKSIGCLKQRGVMVLYGQASGHVHPISPSILNPKSLFLTRPGLAAYTSTREEVLMRAN
;
A
#
# COMPACT_ATOMS: atom_id res chain seq x y z
N MET A 1 -0.96 11.84 -17.60
CA MET A 1 -1.64 10.52 -17.63
C MET A 1 -2.18 10.31 -19.03
N ILE A 2 -1.65 9.35 -19.79
CA ILE A 2 -2.16 9.04 -21.14
C ILE A 2 -3.32 8.09 -20.94
N LEU A 3 -4.53 8.53 -21.28
CA LEU A 3 -5.71 7.70 -21.31
C LEU A 3 -5.69 6.91 -22.63
N THR A 4 -5.34 5.64 -22.59
CA THR A 4 -5.41 4.77 -23.77
C THR A 4 -6.77 4.08 -23.76
N VAL A 5 -7.64 4.44 -24.68
CA VAL A 5 -8.89 3.73 -24.92
C VAL A 5 -8.61 2.62 -25.94
N VAL A 6 -8.81 1.37 -25.55
CA VAL A 6 -8.65 0.19 -26.42
C VAL A 6 -10.00 -0.47 -26.58
N ILE A 7 -10.46 -0.63 -27.82
CA ILE A 7 -11.73 -1.26 -28.14
C ILE A 7 -11.60 -2.80 -28.16
N VAL A 8 -10.43 -3.30 -28.55
CA VAL A 8 -10.10 -4.74 -28.62
C VAL A 8 -8.66 -4.94 -28.16
N ALA A 9 -8.42 -5.91 -27.29
CA ALA A 9 -7.10 -6.29 -26.86
C ALA A 9 -6.89 -7.80 -26.96
N ALA A 10 -5.73 -8.23 -27.46
CA ALA A 10 -5.32 -9.63 -27.40
C ALA A 10 -4.61 -9.86 -26.04
N VAL A 11 -5.21 -10.67 -25.20
CA VAL A 11 -4.70 -10.98 -23.86
C VAL A 11 -4.50 -12.49 -23.73
N PRO A 12 -3.37 -12.97 -23.18
CA PRO A 12 -3.18 -14.39 -22.91
C PRO A 12 -4.31 -14.93 -22.03
N SER A 13 -4.94 -16.03 -22.43
CA SER A 13 -6.12 -16.59 -21.75
C SER A 13 -5.88 -16.90 -20.26
N TRP A 14 -4.68 -17.28 -19.89
CA TRP A 14 -4.31 -17.57 -18.51
C TRP A 14 -4.31 -16.32 -17.60
N ARG A 15 -4.34 -15.12 -18.16
CA ARG A 15 -4.46 -13.84 -17.42
C ARG A 15 -5.89 -13.37 -17.26
N LEU A 16 -6.83 -14.01 -17.95
CA LEU A 16 -8.24 -13.61 -17.89
C LEU A 16 -8.91 -14.20 -16.64
N VAL A 17 -9.67 -13.38 -15.95
CA VAL A 17 -10.50 -13.79 -14.82
C VAL A 17 -11.96 -13.53 -15.19
N LYS A 18 -12.84 -14.48 -14.86
CA LYS A 18 -14.27 -14.28 -15.05
C LYS A 18 -14.76 -13.23 -14.04
N VAL A 19 -15.47 -12.23 -14.54
CA VAL A 19 -16.16 -11.27 -13.66
C VAL A 19 -17.26 -12.03 -12.90
N PRO A 20 -17.33 -11.91 -11.57
CA PRO A 20 -18.40 -12.52 -10.79
C PRO A 20 -19.77 -12.00 -11.19
N ASP A 21 -20.79 -12.87 -11.11
CA ASP A 21 -22.15 -12.47 -11.40
C ASP A 21 -22.63 -11.38 -10.41
N GLY A 22 -23.23 -10.33 -10.92
CA GLY A 22 -23.72 -9.20 -10.14
C GLY A 22 -22.71 -8.06 -9.92
N LEU A 23 -21.45 -8.22 -10.37
CA LEU A 23 -20.44 -7.15 -10.33
C LEU A 23 -20.44 -6.37 -11.65
N SER A 24 -20.42 -5.05 -11.60
CA SER A 24 -20.33 -4.22 -12.81
C SER A 24 -18.95 -4.34 -13.49
N ALA A 25 -18.87 -4.01 -14.78
CA ALA A 25 -17.59 -3.97 -15.49
C ALA A 25 -16.67 -2.88 -14.93
N GLU A 26 -17.24 -1.75 -14.52
CA GLU A 26 -16.54 -0.62 -13.92
C GLU A 26 -15.90 -1.00 -12.57
N ASP A 27 -16.68 -1.63 -11.68
CA ASP A 27 -16.16 -2.09 -10.38
C ASP A 27 -15.10 -3.16 -10.55
N SER A 28 -15.30 -4.09 -11.49
CA SER A 28 -14.32 -5.14 -11.81
C SER A 28 -13.02 -4.54 -12.33
N ALA A 29 -13.09 -3.56 -13.22
CA ALA A 29 -11.91 -2.88 -13.75
C ALA A 29 -11.17 -2.08 -12.65
N ALA A 30 -11.92 -1.42 -11.76
CA ALA A 30 -11.36 -0.69 -10.63
C ALA A 30 -10.70 -1.62 -9.60
N ALA A 31 -11.31 -2.79 -9.33
CA ALA A 31 -10.82 -3.71 -8.31
C ALA A 31 -9.60 -4.52 -8.75
N MET A 32 -9.49 -4.93 -10.01
CA MET A 32 -8.50 -5.92 -10.46
C MET A 32 -7.04 -5.55 -10.13
N LEU A 33 -6.56 -4.41 -10.65
CA LEU A 33 -5.16 -4.00 -10.43
C LEU A 33 -4.92 -3.63 -8.98
N GLN A 34 -5.84 -2.87 -8.42
CA GLN A 34 -5.69 -2.26 -7.08
C GLN A 34 -5.90 -3.32 -6.00
N GLY A 35 -6.90 -4.19 -6.15
CA GLY A 35 -7.17 -5.30 -5.23
C GLY A 35 -6.06 -6.33 -5.22
N ALA A 36 -5.60 -6.78 -6.39
CA ALA A 36 -4.47 -7.69 -6.48
C ALA A 36 -3.20 -7.09 -5.84
N THR A 37 -2.99 -5.77 -6.00
CA THR A 37 -1.87 -5.06 -5.38
C THR A 37 -2.02 -5.03 -3.86
N ALA A 38 -3.16 -4.59 -3.34
CA ALA A 38 -3.42 -4.55 -1.90
C ALA A 38 -3.30 -5.94 -1.26
N HIS A 39 -3.77 -6.98 -1.96
CA HIS A 39 -3.67 -8.36 -1.49
C HIS A 39 -2.22 -8.81 -1.29
N TYR A 40 -1.34 -8.67 -2.31
CA TYR A 40 0.04 -9.13 -2.13
C TYR A 40 0.84 -8.26 -1.14
N LEU A 41 0.49 -7.00 -0.98
CA LEU A 41 1.11 -6.13 0.01
C LEU A 41 0.79 -6.58 1.44
N SER A 42 -0.47 -6.94 1.72
CA SER A 42 -0.96 -7.25 3.07
C SER A 42 -0.82 -8.72 3.49
N GLN A 43 -0.33 -9.59 2.61
CA GLN A 43 -0.16 -11.02 2.91
C GLN A 43 1.24 -11.55 2.61
N PRO A 44 1.63 -11.79 1.31
CA PRO A 44 2.92 -12.42 1.04
C PRO A 44 4.13 -11.54 1.40
N ILE A 45 3.99 -10.21 1.31
CA ILE A 45 5.11 -9.30 1.63
C ILE A 45 5.23 -9.11 3.13
N TYR A 46 4.13 -8.74 3.77
CA TYR A 46 4.03 -8.62 5.20
C TYR A 46 2.68 -9.14 5.65
N THR A 47 2.69 -10.26 6.34
CA THR A 47 1.47 -10.83 6.91
C THR A 47 1.10 -10.02 8.15
N ILE A 48 0.07 -9.21 8.00
CA ILE A 48 -0.46 -8.41 9.11
C ILE A 48 -0.96 -9.34 10.22
N GLY A 49 -0.42 -9.14 11.42
CA GLY A 49 -0.87 -9.79 12.65
C GLY A 49 -1.83 -8.90 13.43
N ASP A 50 -2.53 -9.51 14.39
CA ASP A 50 -3.41 -8.78 15.31
C ASP A 50 -2.61 -7.75 16.13
N GLY A 51 -3.07 -6.50 16.12
CA GLY A 51 -2.42 -5.39 16.81
C GLY A 51 -1.23 -4.74 16.10
N ASP A 52 -0.75 -5.29 14.98
CA ASP A 52 0.29 -4.64 14.16
C ASP A 52 -0.18 -3.26 13.70
N THR A 53 0.72 -2.28 13.73
CA THR A 53 0.44 -0.92 13.24
C THR A 53 1.17 -0.65 11.95
N SER A 54 0.45 -0.24 10.92
CA SER A 54 0.98 0.08 9.60
C SER A 54 0.81 1.55 9.24
N LEU A 55 1.71 2.07 8.41
CA LEU A 55 1.55 3.34 7.72
C LEU A 55 1.21 3.07 6.25
N VAL A 56 0.12 3.65 5.77
CA VAL A 56 -0.31 3.58 4.37
C VAL A 56 -0.23 4.96 3.75
N HIS A 57 0.80 5.22 2.94
CA HIS A 57 0.88 6.45 2.16
C HIS A 57 -0.10 6.45 1.00
N ALA A 58 -0.58 7.64 0.62
CA ALA A 58 -1.66 7.81 -0.35
C ALA A 58 -2.92 6.99 0.04
N GLY A 59 -3.32 7.08 1.30
CA GLY A 59 -4.37 6.26 1.90
C GLY A 59 -5.74 6.39 1.24
N ALA A 60 -6.04 7.54 0.61
CA ALA A 60 -7.27 7.76 -0.16
C ALA A 60 -7.16 7.35 -1.64
N GLY A 61 -6.01 6.80 -2.08
CA GLY A 61 -5.86 6.26 -3.42
C GLY A 61 -6.47 4.86 -3.55
N GLY A 62 -6.67 4.38 -4.79
CA GLY A 62 -7.36 3.12 -5.03
C GLY A 62 -6.71 1.90 -4.33
N VAL A 63 -5.37 1.77 -4.34
CA VAL A 63 -4.69 0.72 -3.56
C VAL A 63 -4.78 1.01 -2.07
N GLY A 64 -4.62 2.28 -1.66
CA GLY A 64 -4.65 2.69 -0.26
C GLY A 64 -5.93 2.32 0.45
N LEU A 65 -7.08 2.63 -0.15
CA LEU A 65 -8.40 2.33 0.41
C LEU A 65 -8.63 0.82 0.61
N LEU A 66 -8.24 0.00 -0.36
CA LEU A 66 -8.36 -1.46 -0.26
C LEU A 66 -7.36 -2.04 0.74
N LEU A 67 -6.13 -1.52 0.76
CA LEU A 67 -5.11 -1.96 1.70
C LEU A 67 -5.49 -1.66 3.15
N ILE A 68 -6.06 -0.48 3.43
CA ILE A 68 -6.62 -0.13 4.74
C ILE A 68 -7.63 -1.18 5.18
N GLN A 69 -8.62 -1.48 4.34
CA GLN A 69 -9.65 -2.48 4.64
C GLN A 69 -9.05 -3.87 4.89
N MET A 70 -8.10 -4.31 4.08
CA MET A 70 -7.43 -5.61 4.24
C MET A 70 -6.60 -5.71 5.51
N VAL A 71 -5.92 -4.63 5.91
CA VAL A 71 -5.19 -4.56 7.19
C VAL A 71 -6.17 -4.62 8.36
N LYS A 72 -7.25 -3.84 8.30
CA LYS A 72 -8.30 -3.84 9.34
C LYS A 72 -8.98 -5.20 9.50
N ALA A 73 -9.29 -5.88 8.40
CA ALA A 73 -9.90 -7.21 8.43
C ALA A 73 -9.01 -8.27 9.12
N ARG A 74 -7.71 -8.00 9.31
CA ARG A 74 -6.74 -8.86 10.00
C ARG A 74 -6.43 -8.42 11.43
N GLY A 75 -7.17 -7.47 11.98
CA GLY A 75 -6.94 -6.94 13.33
C GLY A 75 -5.81 -5.91 13.41
N GLY A 76 -5.23 -5.49 12.29
CA GLY A 76 -4.21 -4.45 12.26
C GLY A 76 -4.76 -3.04 12.51
N ARG A 77 -3.86 -2.13 12.88
CA ARG A 77 -4.10 -0.69 13.00
C ARG A 77 -3.48 0.04 11.83
N VAL A 78 -4.16 1.07 11.34
CA VAL A 78 -3.74 1.84 10.18
C VAL A 78 -3.60 3.31 10.51
N ILE A 79 -2.42 3.85 10.24
CA ILE A 79 -2.19 5.29 10.07
C ILE A 79 -2.16 5.55 8.57
N ALA A 80 -3.04 6.38 8.04
CA ALA A 80 -3.05 6.74 6.63
C ALA A 80 -2.50 8.16 6.43
N THR A 81 -1.78 8.41 5.34
CA THR A 81 -1.44 9.79 4.95
C THR A 81 -2.19 10.21 3.72
N VAL A 82 -2.66 11.43 3.73
CA VAL A 82 -3.42 12.07 2.64
C VAL A 82 -2.96 13.51 2.43
N SER A 83 -3.34 14.11 1.29
CA SER A 83 -2.93 15.49 0.96
C SER A 83 -3.87 16.56 1.50
N THR A 84 -5.16 16.28 1.63
CA THR A 84 -6.19 17.26 2.04
C THR A 84 -7.20 16.67 3.01
N ASP A 85 -7.94 17.55 3.68
CA ASP A 85 -9.00 17.15 4.61
C ASP A 85 -10.18 16.49 3.91
N GLU A 86 -10.50 16.91 2.69
CA GLU A 86 -11.63 16.36 1.92
C GLU A 86 -11.44 14.87 1.67
N ILE A 87 -10.22 14.47 1.25
CA ILE A 87 -9.93 13.05 0.98
C ILE A 87 -9.58 12.26 2.25
N ALA A 88 -9.36 12.93 3.40
CA ALA A 88 -9.14 12.25 4.67
C ALA A 88 -10.37 11.45 5.12
N LEU A 89 -11.56 11.91 4.76
CA LEU A 89 -12.82 11.20 5.04
C LEU A 89 -12.85 9.83 4.38
N LEU A 90 -12.38 9.72 3.14
CA LEU A 90 -12.34 8.44 2.41
C LEU A 90 -11.45 7.41 3.12
N ALA A 91 -10.28 7.83 3.62
CA ALA A 91 -9.40 6.94 4.35
C ALA A 91 -10.01 6.51 5.70
N LYS A 92 -10.73 7.41 6.39
CA LYS A 92 -11.46 7.08 7.62
C LYS A 92 -12.60 6.10 7.36
N GLU A 93 -13.40 6.32 6.33
CA GLU A 93 -14.49 5.43 5.93
C GLU A 93 -13.98 4.05 5.53
N ALA A 94 -12.79 3.96 4.93
CA ALA A 94 -12.11 2.70 4.66
C ALA A 94 -11.62 1.98 5.94
N GLY A 95 -11.63 2.64 7.09
CA GLY A 95 -11.28 2.06 8.39
C GLY A 95 -9.94 2.49 8.97
N ALA A 96 -9.28 3.54 8.44
CA ALA A 96 -8.05 4.05 9.03
C ALA A 96 -8.28 4.55 10.46
N ASP A 97 -7.47 4.07 11.42
CA ASP A 97 -7.54 4.47 12.82
C ASP A 97 -7.09 5.92 13.02
N TYR A 98 -6.08 6.33 12.25
CA TYR A 98 -5.56 7.70 12.23
C TYR A 98 -5.34 8.15 10.79
N VAL A 99 -5.58 9.44 10.54
CA VAL A 99 -5.28 10.05 9.24
C VAL A 99 -4.43 11.29 9.47
N VAL A 100 -3.28 11.35 8.81
CA VAL A 100 -2.34 12.47 8.85
C VAL A 100 -2.42 13.23 7.53
N VAL A 101 -2.73 14.52 7.59
CA VAL A 101 -2.77 15.40 6.42
C VAL A 101 -1.39 16.03 6.24
N TYR A 102 -0.56 15.43 5.39
CA TYR A 102 0.85 15.76 5.26
C TYR A 102 1.14 17.16 4.68
N SER A 103 0.15 17.86 4.13
CA SER A 103 0.31 19.25 3.69
C SER A 103 0.48 20.23 4.86
N ARG A 104 0.06 19.85 6.06
CA ARG A 104 0.14 20.68 7.28
C ARG A 104 0.82 19.99 8.46
N GLU A 105 1.02 18.69 8.40
CA GLU A 105 1.57 17.89 9.50
C GLU A 105 2.82 17.13 9.05
N ASP A 106 3.82 17.05 9.91
CA ASP A 106 4.93 16.15 9.68
C ASP A 106 4.54 14.73 10.07
N PHE A 107 4.39 13.86 9.08
CA PHE A 107 3.91 12.51 9.32
C PHE A 107 4.84 11.66 10.20
N LEU A 108 6.17 11.91 10.17
CA LEU A 108 7.08 11.19 11.07
C LEU A 108 6.78 11.54 12.52
N SER A 109 6.65 12.83 12.83
CA SER A 109 6.32 13.30 14.18
C SER A 109 4.95 12.77 14.63
N SER A 110 3.94 12.81 13.76
CA SER A 110 2.60 12.29 14.04
C SER A 110 2.63 10.78 14.31
N VAL A 111 3.33 10.00 13.49
CA VAL A 111 3.49 8.55 13.70
C VAL A 111 4.18 8.25 15.02
N MET A 112 5.26 8.93 15.33
CA MET A 112 5.98 8.69 16.61
C MET A 112 5.09 9.03 17.80
N GLN A 113 4.32 10.10 17.75
CA GLN A 113 3.34 10.44 18.79
C GLN A 113 2.25 9.37 18.94
N ILE A 114 1.64 8.93 17.83
CA ILE A 114 0.57 7.92 17.83
C ILE A 114 1.05 6.57 18.37
N THR A 115 2.32 6.25 18.15
CA THR A 115 2.92 4.96 18.55
C THR A 115 3.70 5.03 19.87
N ASP A 116 3.61 6.11 20.62
CA ASP A 116 4.40 6.33 21.85
C ASP A 116 5.90 6.10 21.62
N ASN A 117 6.42 6.59 20.50
CA ASN A 117 7.81 6.41 20.03
C ASN A 117 8.24 4.95 19.78
N LYS A 118 7.32 4.00 19.70
CA LYS A 118 7.65 2.59 19.42
C LYS A 118 7.93 2.33 17.95
N GLY A 119 7.33 3.14 17.07
CA GLY A 119 7.40 2.96 15.62
C GLY A 119 6.48 1.85 15.10
N LEU A 120 6.60 1.53 13.81
CA LEU A 120 5.68 0.73 13.03
C LEU A 120 6.27 -0.62 12.62
N GLU A 121 5.43 -1.61 12.49
CA GLU A 121 5.74 -2.92 11.93
C GLU A 121 6.06 -2.80 10.44
N VAL A 122 5.25 -2.06 9.71
CA VAL A 122 5.36 -1.95 8.25
C VAL A 122 4.95 -0.56 7.75
N VAL A 123 5.64 -0.08 6.73
CA VAL A 123 5.27 1.10 5.95
C VAL A 123 5.02 0.69 4.50
N TYR A 124 3.85 1.01 3.99
CA TYR A 124 3.46 0.85 2.59
C TYR A 124 3.55 2.19 1.87
N ASP A 125 4.57 2.35 1.05
CA ASP A 125 4.90 3.62 0.39
C ASP A 125 4.63 3.56 -1.12
N ALA A 126 3.59 4.30 -1.56
CA ALA A 126 3.25 4.54 -2.96
C ALA A 126 3.89 5.80 -3.52
N VAL A 127 4.46 6.65 -2.65
CA VAL A 127 4.86 8.03 -2.99
C VAL A 127 6.32 8.12 -3.41
N GLY A 128 7.23 7.56 -2.65
CA GLY A 128 8.62 7.41 -3.05
C GLY A 128 9.53 8.57 -2.64
N ALA A 129 10.03 9.37 -3.58
CA ALA A 129 11.13 10.31 -3.36
C ALA A 129 10.94 11.23 -2.14
N THR A 130 9.72 11.74 -1.92
CA THR A 130 9.44 12.72 -0.86
C THR A 130 9.10 12.10 0.50
N THR A 131 8.86 10.78 0.56
CA THR A 131 8.42 10.11 1.78
C THR A 131 9.43 9.11 2.33
N PHE A 132 10.25 8.53 1.48
CA PHE A 132 11.09 7.37 1.79
C PHE A 132 11.93 7.52 3.06
N GLU A 133 12.69 8.60 3.20
CA GLU A 133 13.60 8.78 4.34
C GLU A 133 12.85 8.85 5.67
N LYS A 134 11.77 9.63 5.71
CA LYS A 134 10.92 9.73 6.90
C LYS A 134 10.18 8.42 7.17
N SER A 135 9.80 7.68 6.13
CA SER A 135 9.17 6.36 6.22
C SER A 135 10.09 5.34 6.91
N ILE A 136 11.38 5.33 6.55
CA ILE A 136 12.41 4.55 7.27
C ILE A 136 12.47 4.95 8.75
N GLY A 137 12.39 6.26 9.04
CA GLY A 137 12.37 6.79 10.41
C GLY A 137 11.19 6.29 11.25
N CYS A 138 10.02 6.08 10.62
CA CYS A 138 8.81 5.60 11.30
C CYS A 138 8.87 4.14 11.75
N LEU A 139 9.74 3.32 11.18
CA LEU A 139 9.79 1.89 11.46
C LEU A 139 10.42 1.59 12.82
N LYS A 140 9.89 0.58 13.50
CA LYS A 140 10.53 -0.03 14.68
C LYS A 140 11.69 -0.93 14.27
N GLN A 141 12.39 -1.53 15.25
CA GLN A 141 13.40 -2.56 14.97
C GLN A 141 12.79 -3.73 14.18
N ARG A 142 13.49 -4.17 13.13
CA ARG A 142 13.08 -5.25 12.22
C ARG A 142 11.77 -4.95 11.47
N GLY A 143 11.39 -3.67 11.38
CA GLY A 143 10.25 -3.23 10.58
C GLY A 143 10.49 -3.37 9.09
N VAL A 144 9.41 -3.37 8.32
CA VAL A 144 9.42 -3.60 6.87
C VAL A 144 9.05 -2.34 6.11
N MET A 145 9.94 -1.89 5.24
CA MET A 145 9.70 -0.84 4.27
C MET A 145 9.26 -1.44 2.94
N VAL A 146 8.03 -1.19 2.54
CA VAL A 146 7.47 -1.67 1.28
C VAL A 146 7.27 -0.50 0.33
N LEU A 147 8.26 -0.26 -0.52
CA LEU A 147 8.22 0.81 -1.53
C LEU A 147 7.55 0.27 -2.80
N TYR A 148 6.23 0.35 -2.93
CA TYR A 148 5.51 -0.22 -4.07
C TYR A 148 5.15 0.80 -5.16
N GLY A 149 5.29 2.10 -4.89
CA GLY A 149 5.05 3.18 -5.83
C GLY A 149 6.15 4.25 -5.82
N GLN A 150 6.00 5.24 -6.70
CA GLN A 150 6.93 6.36 -6.84
C GLN A 150 6.22 7.57 -7.44
N ALA A 151 5.05 7.91 -6.90
CA ALA A 151 4.23 9.00 -7.42
C ALA A 151 4.92 10.38 -7.37
N SER A 152 5.84 10.59 -6.41
CA SER A 152 6.65 11.80 -6.29
C SER A 152 8.03 11.70 -7.00
N GLY A 153 8.28 10.62 -7.71
CA GLY A 153 9.56 10.33 -8.36
C GLY A 153 10.34 9.19 -7.73
N HIS A 154 11.45 8.85 -8.37
CA HIS A 154 12.35 7.79 -7.92
C HIS A 154 13.06 8.18 -6.62
N VAL A 155 13.18 7.24 -5.70
CA VAL A 155 14.07 7.37 -4.56
C VAL A 155 15.51 7.42 -5.08
N HIS A 156 16.31 8.37 -4.59
CA HIS A 156 17.72 8.44 -4.92
C HIS A 156 18.46 7.17 -4.47
N PRO A 157 19.57 6.82 -5.13
CA PRO A 157 20.41 5.70 -4.68
C PRO A 157 20.75 5.82 -3.20
N ILE A 158 20.52 4.74 -2.46
CA ILE A 158 20.79 4.67 -1.02
C ILE A 158 21.85 3.63 -0.73
N SER A 159 22.64 3.87 0.31
CA SER A 159 23.51 2.83 0.88
C SER A 159 22.66 1.83 1.68
N PRO A 160 22.85 0.52 1.52
CA PRO A 160 22.20 -0.48 2.36
C PRO A 160 22.42 -0.27 3.86
N SER A 161 23.47 0.46 4.25
CA SER A 161 23.76 0.79 5.66
C SER A 161 22.64 1.59 6.33
N ILE A 162 21.74 2.25 5.60
CA ILE A 162 20.58 2.94 6.18
C ILE A 162 19.64 1.98 6.95
N LEU A 163 19.65 0.70 6.59
CA LEU A 163 18.80 -0.33 7.22
C LEU A 163 19.40 -0.88 8.50
N ASN A 164 20.72 -0.74 8.69
CA ASN A 164 21.48 -1.39 9.76
C ASN A 164 21.04 -0.97 11.18
N PRO A 165 20.82 0.32 11.50
CA PRO A 165 20.56 0.76 12.89
C PRO A 165 19.35 0.07 13.53
N LYS A 166 18.36 -0.30 12.73
CA LYS A 166 17.12 -0.97 13.19
C LYS A 166 16.97 -2.37 12.58
N SER A 167 17.96 -2.89 11.85
CA SER A 167 17.89 -4.18 11.11
C SER A 167 16.63 -4.28 10.24
N LEU A 168 16.37 -3.26 9.45
CA LEU A 168 15.15 -3.15 8.66
C LEU A 168 15.17 -4.06 7.43
N PHE A 169 13.98 -4.39 6.96
CA PHE A 169 13.76 -5.02 5.66
C PHE A 169 13.29 -3.95 4.67
N LEU A 170 13.81 -3.98 3.46
CA LEU A 170 13.37 -3.14 2.35
C LEU A 170 13.00 -4.01 1.17
N THR A 171 11.81 -3.81 0.62
CA THR A 171 11.38 -4.46 -0.62
C THR A 171 10.79 -3.46 -1.60
N ARG A 172 11.03 -3.73 -2.90
CA ARG A 172 10.46 -2.97 -4.03
C ARG A 172 9.66 -3.94 -4.92
N PRO A 173 8.45 -4.30 -4.49
CA PRO A 173 7.66 -5.31 -5.20
C PRO A 173 7.02 -4.76 -6.47
N GLY A 174 6.71 -5.67 -7.40
CA GLY A 174 5.94 -5.38 -8.59
C GLY A 174 4.88 -6.46 -8.82
N LEU A 175 3.66 -6.07 -9.18
CA LEU A 175 2.53 -6.98 -9.36
C LEU A 175 2.84 -8.16 -10.28
N ALA A 176 3.64 -7.95 -11.34
CA ALA A 176 3.99 -9.00 -12.29
C ALA A 176 4.67 -10.22 -11.63
N ALA A 177 5.48 -9.99 -10.58
CA ALA A 177 6.12 -11.06 -9.83
C ALA A 177 5.16 -11.86 -8.95
N TYR A 178 4.00 -11.28 -8.64
CA TYR A 178 2.96 -11.88 -7.80
C TYR A 178 1.75 -12.40 -8.61
N THR A 179 1.82 -12.31 -9.94
CA THR A 179 0.81 -12.81 -10.90
C THR A 179 1.50 -13.52 -12.06
N SER A 180 2.56 -14.28 -11.77
CA SER A 180 3.40 -14.94 -12.77
C SER A 180 2.80 -16.25 -13.28
N THR A 181 1.91 -16.86 -12.50
CA THR A 181 1.20 -18.09 -12.86
C THR A 181 -0.32 -17.91 -12.85
N ARG A 182 -1.03 -18.84 -13.48
CA ARG A 182 -2.50 -18.87 -13.47
C ARG A 182 -3.07 -18.95 -12.06
N GLU A 183 -2.46 -19.79 -11.22
CA GLU A 183 -2.88 -19.96 -9.83
C GLU A 183 -2.76 -18.65 -9.04
N GLU A 184 -1.64 -17.93 -9.21
CA GLU A 184 -1.44 -16.64 -8.56
C GLU A 184 -2.43 -15.58 -9.03
N VAL A 185 -2.76 -15.56 -10.34
CA VAL A 185 -3.78 -14.65 -10.90
C VAL A 185 -5.13 -14.93 -10.25
N LEU A 186 -5.55 -16.19 -10.17
CA LEU A 186 -6.84 -16.57 -9.58
C LEU A 186 -6.87 -16.31 -8.07
N MET A 187 -5.80 -16.62 -7.35
CA MET A 187 -5.69 -16.37 -5.90
C MET A 187 -5.90 -14.90 -5.55
N ARG A 188 -5.47 -13.99 -6.43
CA ARG A 188 -5.58 -12.55 -6.15
C ARG A 188 -6.85 -11.91 -6.68
N ALA A 189 -7.59 -12.63 -7.51
CA ALA A 189 -8.84 -12.16 -8.08
C ALA A 189 -10.09 -12.67 -7.35
N ASN A 190 -9.94 -13.73 -6.56
CA ASN A 190 -10.98 -14.33 -5.71
C ASN A 190 -10.79 -13.92 -4.24
#